data_9a1d35b3c4676282f07b71bd6e9e10fc
#
_entry.id   9a1d35b3c4676282f07b71bd6e9e10fc
#
_cell.length_a   1.000
_cell.length_b   1.000
_cell.length_c   1.000
_cell.angle_alpha   90.00
_cell.angle_beta   90.00
_cell.angle_gamma   90.00
#
_symmetry.space_group_name_H-M   'P 1'
#
loop_
_entity.id
_entity.type
_entity.pdbx_description
1 polymer ?
#
loop_
_entity_poly.entity_id
_entity_poly.type
_entity_poly.pdbx_seq_one_letter_code
_entity_poly.pdbx_strand_id
1 'polypeptide(L)'
;MSHPKDRHPLIDRREFMRRAAAAGIALPSLAAILAACGSSDSTAPQGGSASAAGLQLARPDAPVTLAIAGDDLPIADGLNPESGPLKIFGYADYIWKKVRNQFGESFGGVPIEYTVFDTPDEMVSKMQSNGADFDLIVTVTMDNIGKLAQGGLIQPLNHSYLPNVESNLASGIPDFYDVGRAYSVPYVIFTTGVAWRNDLIGDDIANMENPYDIYFDTKYTGEAHLLNGSRDLLAIGLLRKGYDPNESDTTILDEVKQDLLEGADTMGWKYDHVDYTELSSNQWKVHNTWSGQMAYYQYYLPKGLDITALSYAWPPQGAGGQSGLLAHDLFAISKGAANPVLAHEMINFLYDPTNAITNYSYEGYQPTVASFNEESAVKDGYLPKSLTYTIVTGDMIPLGVTELELAPAVNQLYQQIYQEVTGGA
;
A
#
# COMPACT_ATOMS: atom_id res chain seq x y z
N MET A 1 10.71 14.24 33.64
CA MET A 1 10.76 15.38 32.71
C MET A 1 9.52 15.27 31.84
N SER A 2 8.61 16.21 31.97
CA SER A 2 7.27 16.20 31.37
C SER A 2 7.35 16.64 29.89
N HIS A 3 6.79 15.84 28.98
CA HIS A 3 6.58 16.25 27.59
C HIS A 3 5.38 17.19 27.47
N PRO A 4 5.47 18.27 26.69
CA PRO A 4 4.32 19.11 26.37
C PRO A 4 3.43 18.40 25.35
N LYS A 5 2.13 18.32 25.65
CA LYS A 5 1.06 17.88 24.74
C LYS A 5 0.66 19.10 23.91
N ASP A 6 1.16 19.22 22.70
CA ASP A 6 0.56 20.11 21.71
C ASP A 6 -0.57 19.38 20.99
N ARG A 7 -1.78 19.56 21.48
CA ARG A 7 -3.00 19.17 20.78
C ARG A 7 -3.33 20.25 19.75
N HIS A 8 -3.17 19.97 18.48
CA HIS A 8 -3.82 20.75 17.44
C HIS A 8 -5.34 20.55 17.53
N PRO A 9 -6.14 21.62 17.45
CA PRO A 9 -7.59 21.48 17.48
C PRO A 9 -8.05 20.82 16.17
N LEU A 10 -8.72 19.67 16.30
CA LEU A 10 -9.42 19.01 15.21
C LEU A 10 -10.52 19.96 14.72
N ILE A 11 -10.47 20.34 13.46
CA ILE A 11 -11.52 21.12 12.82
C ILE A 11 -12.74 20.22 12.64
N ASP A 12 -13.87 20.59 13.22
CA ASP A 12 -15.13 19.87 13.12
C ASP A 12 -15.54 19.76 11.62
N ARG A 13 -15.87 18.53 11.20
CA ARG A 13 -16.24 18.15 9.83
C ARG A 13 -17.38 19.02 9.25
N ARG A 14 -18.30 19.50 10.12
CA ARG A 14 -19.39 20.43 9.72
C ARG A 14 -18.86 21.83 9.38
N GLU A 15 -17.84 22.27 10.06
CA GLU A 15 -17.19 23.58 9.80
C GLU A 15 -16.37 23.54 8.51
N PHE A 16 -15.68 22.42 8.21
CA PHE A 16 -14.97 22.21 6.95
C PHE A 16 -15.94 22.22 5.76
N MET A 17 -17.04 21.49 5.83
CA MET A 17 -18.04 21.45 4.76
C MET A 17 -18.73 22.80 4.54
N ARG A 18 -18.95 23.59 5.59
CA ARG A 18 -19.48 24.95 5.46
C ARG A 18 -18.51 25.92 4.78
N ARG A 19 -17.21 25.79 5.05
CA ARG A 19 -16.17 26.62 4.42
C ARG A 19 -15.95 26.27 2.95
N ALA A 20 -16.02 24.99 2.59
CA ALA A 20 -15.94 24.53 1.20
C ALA A 20 -17.14 25.04 0.35
N ALA A 21 -18.34 25.02 0.91
CA ALA A 21 -19.54 25.54 0.24
C ALA A 21 -19.53 27.08 0.07
N ALA A 22 -18.82 27.81 0.93
CA ALA A 22 -18.71 29.26 0.87
C ALA A 22 -17.65 29.77 -0.12
N ALA A 23 -16.74 28.91 -0.58
CA ALA A 23 -15.63 29.29 -1.47
C ALA A 23 -15.95 29.22 -2.95
N GLY A 24 -17.14 28.77 -3.37
CA GLY A 24 -17.62 28.86 -4.75
C GLY A 24 -16.75 28.19 -5.82
N ILE A 25 -15.89 27.24 -5.45
CA ILE A 25 -15.04 26.51 -6.40
C ILE A 25 -15.87 25.40 -7.03
N ALA A 26 -16.35 25.65 -8.26
CA ALA A 26 -16.93 24.62 -9.10
C ALA A 26 -15.80 23.62 -9.48
N LEU A 27 -15.74 22.49 -8.79
CA LEU A 27 -14.94 21.35 -9.23
C LEU A 27 -15.52 20.86 -10.56
N PRO A 28 -14.71 20.67 -11.62
CA PRO A 28 -15.20 19.97 -12.80
C PRO A 28 -15.61 18.57 -12.35
N SER A 29 -16.89 18.26 -12.50
CA SER A 29 -17.43 16.96 -12.12
C SER A 29 -16.71 15.86 -12.91
N LEU A 30 -16.49 14.70 -12.29
CA LEU A 30 -15.98 13.47 -12.93
C LEU A 30 -16.72 13.15 -14.24
N ALA A 31 -17.99 13.59 -14.34
CA ALA A 31 -18.81 13.55 -15.54
C ALA A 31 -18.25 14.36 -16.71
N ALA A 32 -17.46 15.43 -16.47
CA ALA A 32 -16.87 16.21 -17.55
C ALA A 32 -15.67 15.50 -18.19
N ILE A 33 -14.96 14.66 -17.42
CA ILE A 33 -13.87 13.79 -17.93
C ILE A 33 -14.46 12.62 -18.72
N LEU A 34 -15.61 12.09 -18.31
CA LEU A 34 -16.31 11.01 -19.01
C LEU A 34 -17.03 11.50 -20.29
N ALA A 35 -17.41 12.77 -20.36
CA ALA A 35 -18.09 13.34 -21.52
C ALA A 35 -17.15 13.67 -22.71
N ALA A 36 -15.84 13.69 -22.49
CA ALA A 36 -14.85 13.90 -23.55
C ALA A 36 -14.61 12.67 -24.43
N CYS A 37 -15.16 11.48 -24.04
CA CYS A 37 -15.06 10.24 -24.80
C CYS A 37 -16.42 9.90 -25.39
N GLY A 38 -16.59 10.25 -26.66
CA GLY A 38 -17.84 10.18 -27.44
C GLY A 38 -18.46 8.78 -27.49
N SER A 39 -19.78 8.81 -27.54
CA SER A 39 -20.68 7.72 -27.82
C SER A 39 -20.45 7.08 -29.19
N SER A 40 -20.39 5.74 -29.25
CA SER A 40 -20.92 4.96 -30.36
C SER A 40 -21.13 3.50 -29.97
N ASP A 41 -22.34 3.03 -30.29
CA ASP A 41 -22.84 1.67 -30.16
C ASP A 41 -21.94 0.60 -30.80
N SER A 42 -21.77 -0.55 -30.18
CA SER A 42 -22.18 -1.85 -30.74
C SER A 42 -21.49 -3.05 -30.08
N THR A 43 -22.32 -4.05 -29.74
CA THR A 43 -22.09 -5.52 -29.70
C THR A 43 -20.73 -6.05 -29.26
N ALA A 44 -20.71 -6.68 -28.08
CA ALA A 44 -19.59 -7.41 -27.51
C ALA A 44 -19.20 -8.68 -28.29
N PRO A 45 -17.93 -9.04 -28.29
CA PRO A 45 -17.49 -10.43 -28.22
C PRO A 45 -16.68 -10.66 -26.92
N GLN A 46 -16.87 -11.83 -26.35
CA GLN A 46 -16.17 -12.35 -25.19
C GLN A 46 -14.65 -12.46 -25.46
N GLY A 47 -13.85 -12.11 -24.43
CA GLY A 47 -12.43 -12.40 -24.33
C GLY A 47 -11.50 -11.30 -24.84
N GLY A 48 -11.19 -10.35 -23.96
CA GLY A 48 -10.19 -9.32 -24.15
C GLY A 48 -10.59 -8.07 -23.41
N SER A 49 -9.81 -7.68 -22.38
CA SER A 49 -10.01 -6.47 -21.60
C SER A 49 -10.01 -5.23 -22.50
N ALA A 50 -11.20 -4.81 -22.94
CA ALA A 50 -11.36 -3.55 -23.64
C ALA A 50 -11.44 -2.42 -22.60
N SER A 51 -10.37 -1.62 -22.53
CA SER A 51 -10.33 -0.44 -21.69
C SER A 51 -11.23 0.66 -22.22
N ALA A 52 -12.03 1.25 -21.33
CA ALA A 52 -12.63 2.55 -21.60
C ALA A 52 -11.49 3.58 -21.71
N ALA A 53 -11.44 4.32 -22.81
CA ALA A 53 -10.59 5.49 -23.01
C ALA A 53 -9.05 5.25 -23.10
N GLY A 54 -8.58 4.15 -23.68
CA GLY A 54 -7.16 4.00 -23.97
C GLY A 54 -6.27 3.69 -22.76
N LEU A 55 -6.81 3.50 -21.58
CA LEU A 55 -6.07 3.07 -20.40
C LEU A 55 -5.69 1.59 -20.57
N GLN A 56 -4.40 1.31 -20.60
CA GLN A 56 -3.89 -0.05 -20.66
C GLN A 56 -3.72 -0.59 -19.24
N LEU A 57 -4.60 -1.50 -18.84
CA LEU A 57 -4.55 -2.15 -17.52
C LEU A 57 -3.46 -3.22 -17.51
N ALA A 58 -2.49 -3.07 -16.63
CA ALA A 58 -1.42 -4.04 -16.46
C ALA A 58 -1.92 -5.34 -15.81
N ARG A 59 -1.44 -6.47 -16.30
CA ARG A 59 -1.76 -7.81 -15.78
C ARG A 59 -0.49 -8.69 -15.84
N PRO A 60 -0.35 -9.68 -14.95
CA PRO A 60 0.79 -10.61 -15.01
C PRO A 60 0.92 -11.34 -16.34
N ASP A 61 -0.20 -11.68 -16.98
CA ASP A 61 -0.29 -12.32 -18.31
C ASP A 61 -0.35 -11.33 -19.48
N ALA A 62 -0.51 -10.03 -19.19
CA ALA A 62 -0.50 -8.93 -20.13
C ALA A 62 0.30 -7.74 -19.56
N PRO A 63 1.64 -7.89 -19.44
CA PRO A 63 2.49 -6.86 -18.86
C PRO A 63 2.51 -5.59 -19.70
N VAL A 64 2.68 -4.45 -19.02
CA VAL A 64 2.69 -3.12 -19.65
C VAL A 64 4.08 -2.50 -19.54
N THR A 65 4.59 -2.03 -20.67
CA THR A 65 5.69 -1.06 -20.70
C THR A 65 5.08 0.33 -20.76
N LEU A 66 5.24 1.11 -19.72
CA LEU A 66 4.75 2.48 -19.69
C LEU A 66 5.55 3.33 -20.67
N ALA A 67 4.86 3.88 -21.65
CA ALA A 67 5.51 4.66 -22.70
C ALA A 67 5.98 6.02 -22.14
N ILE A 68 7.24 6.36 -22.41
CA ILE A 68 7.75 7.72 -22.21
C ILE A 68 7.19 8.57 -23.34
N ALA A 69 6.28 9.48 -23.04
CA ALA A 69 5.53 10.24 -24.02
C ALA A 69 6.23 11.54 -24.41
N GLY A 70 6.43 11.76 -25.71
CA GLY A 70 6.80 13.04 -26.30
C GLY A 70 8.02 13.71 -25.66
N ASP A 71 7.83 14.88 -25.07
CA ASP A 71 8.89 15.68 -24.43
C ASP A 71 9.15 15.27 -22.96
N ASP A 72 8.55 14.19 -22.48
CA ASP A 72 8.64 13.72 -21.10
C ASP A 72 9.88 12.81 -20.90
N LEU A 73 11.06 13.36 -21.14
CA LEU A 73 12.30 12.64 -21.02
C LEU A 73 12.77 12.56 -19.56
N PRO A 74 13.51 11.50 -19.18
CA PRO A 74 14.24 11.47 -17.92
C PRO A 74 15.15 12.70 -17.78
N ILE A 75 15.47 13.07 -16.53
CA ILE A 75 16.50 14.10 -16.29
C ILE A 75 17.82 13.70 -16.96
N ALA A 76 18.65 14.69 -17.32
CA ALA A 76 19.94 14.42 -17.95
C ALA A 76 20.91 13.71 -17.00
N ASP A 77 21.87 12.97 -17.58
CA ASP A 77 22.95 12.34 -16.82
C ASP A 77 23.91 13.36 -16.21
N GLY A 78 24.51 12.98 -15.07
CA GLY A 78 25.64 13.72 -14.48
C GLY A 78 25.30 15.09 -13.91
N LEU A 79 24.02 15.35 -13.63
CA LEU A 79 23.61 16.54 -12.87
C LEU A 79 24.04 16.38 -11.41
N ASN A 80 24.40 17.52 -10.78
CA ASN A 80 24.67 17.53 -9.35
C ASN A 80 23.34 17.48 -8.58
N PRO A 81 23.32 16.81 -7.40
CA PRO A 81 22.18 16.89 -6.49
C PRO A 81 21.88 18.33 -6.11
N GLU A 82 20.59 18.63 -6.00
CA GLU A 82 20.09 19.92 -5.58
C GLU A 82 20.37 20.14 -4.08
N SER A 83 20.22 21.37 -3.59
CA SER A 83 20.42 21.70 -2.18
C SER A 83 19.20 21.43 -1.27
N GLY A 84 18.12 20.93 -1.83
CA GLY A 84 16.88 20.60 -1.11
C GLY A 84 16.02 21.82 -0.73
N PRO A 85 15.03 21.64 0.16
CA PRO A 85 14.73 20.40 0.88
C PRO A 85 14.19 19.30 -0.03
N LEU A 86 14.55 18.04 0.23
CA LEU A 86 13.90 16.90 -0.41
C LEU A 86 12.53 16.68 0.24
N LYS A 87 11.48 16.77 -0.56
CA LYS A 87 10.09 16.62 -0.11
C LYS A 87 9.57 15.22 -0.45
N ILE A 88 9.35 14.43 0.58
CA ILE A 88 8.88 13.05 0.48
C ILE A 88 7.39 12.99 0.85
N PHE A 89 6.63 12.22 0.09
CA PHE A 89 5.21 11.96 0.31
C PHE A 89 4.99 10.45 0.45
N GLY A 90 4.53 9.99 1.61
CA GLY A 90 4.43 8.56 1.91
C GLY A 90 3.63 8.26 3.18
N TYR A 91 3.47 6.97 3.51
CA TYR A 91 2.86 6.58 4.79
C TYR A 91 3.71 7.00 5.98
N ALA A 92 3.08 7.16 7.15
CA ALA A 92 3.78 7.49 8.39
C ALA A 92 4.88 6.45 8.68
N ASP A 93 6.06 6.96 9.07
CA ASP A 93 7.22 6.15 9.49
C ASP A 93 7.76 5.12 8.45
N TYR A 94 7.30 5.16 7.21
CA TYR A 94 7.69 4.21 6.15
C TYR A 94 9.15 4.35 5.71
N ILE A 95 9.76 5.52 5.92
CA ILE A 95 11.21 5.67 5.95
C ILE A 95 11.59 6.19 7.33
N TRP A 96 12.33 5.38 8.08
CA TRP A 96 12.73 5.73 9.43
C TRP A 96 13.44 7.09 9.49
N LYS A 97 13.03 7.95 10.42
CA LYS A 97 13.61 9.28 10.59
C LYS A 97 15.13 9.27 10.69
N LYS A 98 15.71 8.24 11.33
CA LYS A 98 17.16 8.05 11.40
C LYS A 98 17.78 7.91 10.02
N VAL A 99 17.19 7.10 9.15
CA VAL A 99 17.66 6.85 7.77
C VAL A 99 17.53 8.12 6.94
N ARG A 100 16.42 8.85 7.07
CA ARG A 100 16.21 10.16 6.43
C ARG A 100 17.29 11.16 6.84
N ASN A 101 17.63 11.21 8.13
CA ASN A 101 18.71 12.09 8.62
C ASN A 101 20.07 11.68 8.09
N GLN A 102 20.40 10.38 8.05
CA GLN A 102 21.66 9.87 7.49
C GLN A 102 21.78 10.23 6.00
N PHE A 103 20.70 10.12 5.24
CA PHE A 103 20.68 10.58 3.86
C PHE A 103 20.98 12.09 3.78
N GLY A 104 20.28 12.92 4.53
CA GLY A 104 20.50 14.37 4.53
C GLY A 104 21.94 14.75 4.86
N GLU A 105 22.53 14.09 5.86
CA GLU A 105 23.95 14.28 6.24
C GLU A 105 24.91 13.89 5.10
N SER A 106 24.61 12.80 4.38
CA SER A 106 25.43 12.32 3.24
C SER A 106 25.44 13.30 2.07
N PHE A 107 24.39 14.12 1.96
CA PHE A 107 24.22 15.13 0.92
C PHE A 107 24.42 16.57 1.45
N GLY A 108 25.35 16.77 2.37
CA GLY A 108 25.75 18.10 2.83
C GLY A 108 24.80 18.78 3.81
N GLY A 109 23.95 18.01 4.49
CA GLY A 109 22.98 18.52 5.47
C GLY A 109 21.64 18.93 4.83
N VAL A 110 21.30 18.32 3.69
CA VAL A 110 20.02 18.59 3.02
C VAL A 110 18.85 18.28 3.95
N PRO A 111 17.92 19.25 4.15
CA PRO A 111 16.71 19.00 4.92
C PRO A 111 15.79 18.01 4.22
N ILE A 112 15.17 17.11 5.00
CA ILE A 112 14.15 16.17 4.51
C ILE A 112 12.81 16.56 5.10
N GLU A 113 11.88 16.96 4.25
CA GLU A 113 10.48 17.21 4.60
C GLU A 113 9.66 15.97 4.26
N TYR A 114 8.89 15.50 5.22
CA TYR A 114 8.08 14.29 5.06
C TYR A 114 6.60 14.61 5.30
N THR A 115 5.79 14.47 4.27
CA THR A 115 4.34 14.64 4.32
C THR A 115 3.66 13.29 4.31
N VAL A 116 2.68 13.09 5.18
CA VAL A 116 1.98 11.81 5.34
C VAL A 116 0.66 11.84 4.59
N PHE A 117 0.29 10.69 4.03
CA PHE A 117 -1.07 10.36 3.61
C PHE A 117 -1.51 9.06 4.29
N ASP A 118 -2.83 8.84 4.37
CA ASP A 118 -3.38 7.68 5.06
C ASP A 118 -3.86 6.58 4.08
N THR A 119 -4.26 6.95 2.86
CA THR A 119 -4.80 5.98 1.88
C THR A 119 -4.23 6.20 0.47
N PRO A 120 -4.15 5.16 -0.38
CA PRO A 120 -3.78 5.30 -1.79
C PRO A 120 -4.68 6.30 -2.54
N ASP A 121 -5.98 6.36 -2.24
CA ASP A 121 -6.90 7.30 -2.85
C ASP A 121 -6.57 8.76 -2.47
N GLU A 122 -6.18 9.01 -1.22
CA GLU A 122 -5.69 10.31 -0.78
C GLU A 122 -4.40 10.70 -1.53
N MET A 123 -3.47 9.76 -1.66
CA MET A 123 -2.23 9.97 -2.42
C MET A 123 -2.54 10.40 -3.85
N VAL A 124 -3.35 9.64 -4.59
CA VAL A 124 -3.73 9.97 -5.96
C VAL A 124 -4.41 11.34 -6.05
N SER A 125 -5.35 11.63 -5.16
CA SER A 125 -6.06 12.92 -5.11
C SER A 125 -5.12 14.11 -4.86
N LYS A 126 -4.18 13.98 -3.93
CA LYS A 126 -3.17 15.01 -3.66
C LYS A 126 -2.19 15.18 -4.82
N MET A 127 -1.78 14.08 -5.46
CA MET A 127 -0.94 14.15 -6.66
C MET A 127 -1.64 14.89 -7.81
N GLN A 128 -2.93 14.68 -8.00
CA GLN A 128 -3.72 15.40 -9.02
C GLN A 128 -3.87 16.89 -8.73
N SER A 129 -3.93 17.29 -7.47
CA SER A 129 -4.14 18.68 -7.07
C SER A 129 -2.84 19.43 -6.81
N ASN A 130 -1.84 18.81 -6.20
CA ASN A 130 -0.63 19.44 -5.69
C ASN A 130 0.64 18.59 -5.92
N GLY A 131 0.68 17.76 -6.97
CA GLY A 131 1.80 16.86 -7.23
C GLY A 131 3.16 17.57 -7.34
N ALA A 132 3.20 18.81 -7.79
CA ALA A 132 4.41 19.62 -7.86
C ALA A 132 4.99 20.02 -6.47
N ASP A 133 4.26 19.81 -5.38
CA ASP A 133 4.72 20.13 -4.04
C ASP A 133 5.63 19.01 -3.45
N PHE A 134 5.76 17.87 -4.14
CA PHE A 134 6.53 16.72 -3.70
C PHE A 134 7.61 16.36 -4.71
N ASP A 135 8.73 15.81 -4.22
CA ASP A 135 9.80 15.29 -5.06
C ASP A 135 9.68 13.76 -5.22
N LEU A 136 9.68 13.04 -4.10
CA LEU A 136 9.63 11.59 -4.05
C LEU A 136 8.30 11.11 -3.46
N ILE A 137 7.63 10.20 -4.16
CA ILE A 137 6.46 9.50 -3.65
C ILE A 137 6.93 8.10 -3.22
N VAL A 138 6.63 7.76 -1.98
CA VAL A 138 6.91 6.45 -1.40
C VAL A 138 5.58 5.76 -1.17
N THR A 139 5.45 4.49 -1.58
CA THR A 139 4.21 3.72 -1.46
C THR A 139 3.18 3.98 -2.56
N VAL A 140 3.67 4.15 -3.79
CA VAL A 140 2.78 3.97 -4.94
C VAL A 140 2.45 2.49 -5.05
N THR A 141 1.18 2.15 -5.06
CA THR A 141 0.73 0.77 -5.22
C THR A 141 0.76 0.35 -6.69
N MET A 142 0.92 -0.95 -6.94
CA MET A 142 1.01 -1.50 -8.29
C MET A 142 -0.22 -1.18 -9.16
N ASP A 143 -1.38 -1.06 -8.55
CA ASP A 143 -2.64 -0.72 -9.23
C ASP A 143 -2.80 0.78 -9.55
N ASN A 144 -1.91 1.64 -9.04
CA ASN A 144 -1.95 3.08 -9.24
C ASN A 144 -0.83 3.63 -10.13
N ILE A 145 0.28 2.90 -10.30
CA ILE A 145 1.44 3.41 -11.07
C ILE A 145 1.08 3.75 -12.51
N GLY A 146 0.27 2.92 -13.17
CA GLY A 146 -0.21 3.16 -14.53
C GLY A 146 -1.02 4.46 -14.64
N LYS A 147 -1.92 4.70 -13.69
CA LYS A 147 -2.74 5.93 -13.61
C LYS A 147 -1.88 7.17 -13.44
N LEU A 148 -0.88 7.11 -12.55
CA LEU A 148 0.00 8.25 -12.28
C LEU A 148 0.87 8.58 -13.51
N ALA A 149 1.46 7.57 -14.15
CA ALA A 149 2.29 7.75 -15.33
C ALA A 149 1.48 8.27 -16.52
N GLN A 150 0.36 7.61 -16.85
CA GLN A 150 -0.50 8.02 -17.97
C GLN A 150 -1.20 9.36 -17.71
N GLY A 151 -1.44 9.70 -16.46
CA GLY A 151 -1.94 11.00 -16.02
C GLY A 151 -0.89 12.13 -16.04
N GLY A 152 0.37 11.82 -16.36
CA GLY A 152 1.46 12.80 -16.36
C GLY A 152 1.78 13.37 -14.98
N LEU A 153 1.54 12.61 -13.91
CA LEU A 153 1.74 13.03 -12.52
C LEU A 153 3.13 12.67 -11.98
N ILE A 154 3.80 11.71 -12.60
CA ILE A 154 5.15 11.27 -12.30
C ILE A 154 6.05 11.37 -13.52
N GLN A 155 7.36 11.44 -13.31
CA GLN A 155 8.35 11.55 -14.38
C GLN A 155 9.08 10.23 -14.60
N PRO A 156 9.61 10.00 -15.82
CA PRO A 156 10.48 8.86 -16.08
C PRO A 156 11.75 8.92 -15.25
N LEU A 157 12.21 7.76 -14.81
CA LEU A 157 13.43 7.61 -14.01
C LEU A 157 14.67 7.62 -14.91
N ASN A 158 15.73 8.24 -14.42
CA ASN A 158 17.06 8.09 -15.01
C ASN A 158 17.87 7.05 -14.21
N HIS A 159 18.00 5.86 -14.78
CA HIS A 159 18.67 4.73 -14.14
C HIS A 159 20.18 4.96 -13.93
N SER A 160 20.82 5.97 -14.56
CA SER A 160 22.21 6.29 -14.28
C SER A 160 22.48 6.77 -12.86
N TYR A 161 21.44 7.27 -12.17
CA TYR A 161 21.48 7.64 -10.75
C TYR A 161 21.08 6.49 -9.79
N LEU A 162 20.77 5.31 -10.32
CA LEU A 162 20.23 4.17 -9.57
C LEU A 162 21.16 2.92 -9.58
N PRO A 163 22.49 3.07 -9.46
CA PRO A 163 23.40 1.90 -9.57
C PRO A 163 23.16 0.86 -8.48
N ASN A 164 22.71 1.25 -7.27
CA ASN A 164 22.40 0.30 -6.22
C ASN A 164 21.12 -0.48 -6.54
N VAL A 165 20.13 0.15 -7.18
CA VAL A 165 18.93 -0.56 -7.64
C VAL A 165 19.32 -1.63 -8.65
N GLU A 166 20.10 -1.27 -9.67
CA GLU A 166 20.53 -2.20 -10.71
C GLU A 166 21.37 -3.36 -10.19
N SER A 167 22.14 -3.12 -9.11
CA SER A 167 23.03 -4.13 -8.52
C SER A 167 22.34 -4.99 -7.47
N ASN A 168 21.38 -4.46 -6.74
CA ASN A 168 20.87 -5.04 -5.50
C ASN A 168 19.38 -5.41 -5.53
N LEU A 169 18.62 -5.07 -6.58
CA LEU A 169 17.22 -5.48 -6.67
C LEU A 169 17.11 -7.01 -6.64
N ALA A 170 16.24 -7.52 -5.78
CA ALA A 170 15.99 -8.94 -5.67
C ALA A 170 15.36 -9.50 -6.95
N SER A 171 15.81 -10.68 -7.36
CA SER A 171 15.24 -11.37 -8.51
C SER A 171 13.83 -11.87 -8.21
N GLY A 172 12.96 -11.89 -9.25
CA GLY A 172 11.60 -12.43 -9.12
C GLY A 172 10.57 -11.45 -8.56
N ILE A 173 10.96 -10.21 -8.21
CA ILE A 173 9.97 -9.16 -7.92
C ILE A 173 9.21 -8.86 -9.23
N PRO A 174 7.88 -8.99 -9.23
CA PRO A 174 7.08 -8.71 -10.42
C PRO A 174 7.21 -7.25 -10.88
N ASP A 175 7.23 -7.04 -12.19
CA ASP A 175 7.30 -5.69 -12.82
C ASP A 175 6.28 -5.51 -13.95
N PHE A 176 5.28 -6.38 -14.04
CA PHE A 176 4.29 -6.40 -15.12
C PHE A 176 3.54 -5.08 -15.31
N TYR A 177 3.49 -4.24 -14.27
CA TYR A 177 2.83 -2.92 -14.24
C TYR A 177 3.70 -1.80 -14.88
N ASP A 178 5.01 -1.99 -14.94
CA ASP A 178 5.99 -1.03 -15.48
C ASP A 178 7.25 -1.80 -15.94
N VAL A 179 7.09 -2.59 -17.02
CA VAL A 179 8.16 -3.43 -17.54
C VAL A 179 9.36 -2.57 -17.95
N GLY A 180 10.49 -2.86 -17.32
CA GLY A 180 11.72 -2.09 -17.49
C GLY A 180 11.85 -0.91 -16.54
N ARG A 181 10.90 -0.72 -15.64
CA ARG A 181 10.95 0.28 -14.55
C ARG A 181 11.19 1.72 -15.03
N ALA A 182 10.41 2.10 -16.05
CA ALA A 182 10.53 3.43 -16.63
C ALA A 182 10.13 4.55 -15.67
N TYR A 183 9.17 4.28 -14.76
CA TYR A 183 8.58 5.26 -13.83
C TYR A 183 8.67 4.87 -12.36
N SER A 184 9.01 3.62 -12.07
CA SER A 184 8.94 3.10 -10.71
C SER A 184 10.12 2.20 -10.32
N VAL A 185 10.38 2.13 -9.03
CA VAL A 185 11.31 1.15 -8.45
C VAL A 185 10.58 0.45 -7.30
N PRO A 186 10.56 -0.91 -7.24
CA PRO A 186 10.04 -1.62 -6.08
C PRO A 186 10.71 -1.15 -4.80
N TYR A 187 9.93 -1.00 -3.73
CA TYR A 187 10.46 -0.56 -2.43
C TYR A 187 10.45 -1.68 -1.41
N VAL A 188 9.29 -2.15 -1.05
CA VAL A 188 9.08 -3.22 -0.07
C VAL A 188 8.11 -4.26 -0.62
N ILE A 189 8.20 -5.49 -0.10
CA ILE A 189 7.28 -6.59 -0.43
C ILE A 189 6.66 -7.11 0.87
N PHE A 190 5.38 -7.46 0.82
CA PHE A 190 4.62 -7.91 2.00
C PHE A 190 3.42 -8.76 1.62
N THR A 191 2.90 -9.47 2.60
CA THR A 191 1.61 -10.17 2.51
C THR A 191 0.56 -9.46 3.35
N THR A 192 -0.72 -9.61 2.99
CA THR A 192 -1.86 -9.23 3.83
C THR A 192 -2.53 -10.49 4.32
N GLY A 193 -2.70 -10.59 5.64
CA GLY A 193 -3.20 -11.80 6.27
C GLY A 193 -3.96 -11.54 7.56
N VAL A 194 -4.10 -12.59 8.34
CA VAL A 194 -4.83 -12.59 9.61
C VAL A 194 -3.84 -12.55 10.75
N ALA A 195 -3.89 -11.49 11.56
CA ALA A 195 -3.16 -11.40 12.83
C ALA A 195 -4.09 -11.66 14.01
N TRP A 196 -3.56 -12.23 15.08
CA TRP A 196 -4.33 -12.42 16.31
C TRP A 196 -3.46 -12.40 17.57
N ARG A 197 -4.12 -12.13 18.69
CA ARG A 197 -3.57 -12.17 20.03
C ARG A 197 -3.71 -13.57 20.59
N ASN A 198 -2.68 -14.41 20.46
CA ASN A 198 -2.71 -15.80 20.94
C ASN A 198 -2.76 -15.93 22.47
N ASP A 199 -2.51 -14.85 23.20
CA ASP A 199 -2.71 -14.77 24.65
C ASP A 199 -4.18 -14.50 25.05
N LEU A 200 -5.02 -14.02 24.12
CA LEU A 200 -6.43 -13.71 24.32
C LEU A 200 -7.38 -14.71 23.65
N ILE A 201 -6.93 -15.38 22.59
CA ILE A 201 -7.72 -16.36 21.86
C ILE A 201 -6.93 -17.68 21.73
N GLY A 202 -7.66 -18.79 21.87
CA GLY A 202 -7.07 -20.14 21.81
C GLY A 202 -7.29 -20.84 20.48
N ASP A 203 -7.81 -20.16 19.46
CA ASP A 203 -8.05 -20.75 18.15
C ASP A 203 -6.76 -20.84 17.34
N ASP A 204 -6.60 -21.95 16.65
CA ASP A 204 -5.47 -22.20 15.75
C ASP A 204 -5.83 -21.70 14.35
N ILE A 205 -5.82 -20.37 14.19
CA ILE A 205 -6.26 -19.71 12.96
C ILE A 205 -5.41 -20.13 11.76
N ALA A 206 -4.11 -20.38 11.97
CA ALA A 206 -3.22 -20.80 10.90
C ALA A 206 -3.60 -22.17 10.29
N ASN A 207 -4.30 -23.02 11.03
CA ASN A 207 -4.75 -24.33 10.60
C ASN A 207 -6.26 -24.41 10.33
N MET A 208 -6.96 -23.28 10.31
CA MET A 208 -8.36 -23.25 9.89
C MET A 208 -8.49 -23.66 8.42
N GLU A 209 -9.59 -24.33 8.07
CA GLU A 209 -9.93 -24.65 6.68
C GLU A 209 -10.04 -23.37 5.83
N ASN A 210 -10.65 -22.34 6.39
CA ASN A 210 -10.71 -21.02 5.80
C ASN A 210 -10.35 -19.95 6.86
N PRO A 211 -9.12 -19.43 6.87
CA PRO A 211 -8.72 -18.44 7.86
C PRO A 211 -9.51 -17.14 7.85
N TYR A 212 -10.11 -16.79 6.71
CA TYR A 212 -10.97 -15.59 6.62
C TYR A 212 -12.30 -15.73 7.40
N ASP A 213 -12.74 -16.95 7.72
CA ASP A 213 -13.96 -17.17 8.51
C ASP A 213 -13.86 -16.61 9.93
N ILE A 214 -12.64 -16.38 10.43
CA ILE A 214 -12.44 -15.80 11.76
C ILE A 214 -13.06 -14.41 11.89
N TYR A 215 -13.09 -13.63 10.81
CA TYR A 215 -13.72 -12.29 10.82
C TYR A 215 -15.25 -12.35 10.93
N PHE A 216 -15.84 -13.51 10.66
CA PHE A 216 -17.29 -13.76 10.70
C PHE A 216 -17.69 -14.65 11.89
N ASP A 217 -16.76 -15.05 12.74
CA ASP A 217 -17.04 -15.85 13.94
C ASP A 217 -17.59 -14.96 15.05
N THR A 218 -18.87 -15.13 15.36
CA THR A 218 -19.60 -14.36 16.39
C THR A 218 -18.98 -14.41 17.77
N LYS A 219 -18.07 -15.35 18.03
CA LYS A 219 -17.22 -15.39 19.23
C LYS A 219 -16.38 -14.12 19.42
N TYR A 220 -16.08 -13.43 18.32
CA TYR A 220 -15.23 -12.23 18.29
C TYR A 220 -15.99 -10.95 17.92
N THR A 221 -17.32 -10.92 18.14
CA THR A 221 -18.15 -9.74 17.90
C THR A 221 -17.59 -8.50 18.65
N GLY A 222 -17.34 -7.44 17.91
CA GLY A 222 -16.75 -6.17 18.40
C GLY A 222 -15.25 -6.20 18.67
N GLU A 223 -14.56 -7.33 18.36
CA GLU A 223 -13.14 -7.54 18.65
C GLU A 223 -12.31 -7.84 17.39
N ALA A 224 -12.95 -7.84 16.21
CA ALA A 224 -12.28 -7.97 14.92
C ALA A 224 -12.12 -6.60 14.26
N HIS A 225 -10.90 -6.33 13.83
CA HIS A 225 -10.50 -5.10 13.14
C HIS A 225 -10.12 -5.40 11.71
N LEU A 226 -10.59 -4.60 10.77
CA LEU A 226 -10.32 -4.73 9.34
C LEU A 226 -9.63 -3.47 8.83
N LEU A 227 -8.78 -3.62 7.83
CA LEU A 227 -8.15 -2.49 7.16
C LEU A 227 -9.20 -1.56 6.55
N ASN A 228 -8.99 -0.27 6.70
CA ASN A 228 -9.90 0.78 6.27
C ASN A 228 -9.67 1.15 4.80
N GLY A 229 -10.01 0.21 3.89
CA GLY A 229 -9.87 0.40 2.45
C GLY A 229 -10.92 -0.39 1.68
N SER A 230 -11.40 0.15 0.56
CA SER A 230 -12.39 -0.53 -0.27
C SER A 230 -11.83 -1.83 -0.86
N ARG A 231 -10.55 -1.82 -1.28
CA ARG A 231 -9.87 -2.99 -1.82
C ARG A 231 -9.68 -4.04 -0.73
N ASP A 232 -9.15 -3.64 0.43
CA ASP A 232 -8.90 -4.54 1.56
C ASP A 232 -10.18 -5.23 2.05
N LEU A 233 -11.25 -4.48 2.23
CA LEU A 233 -12.53 -5.03 2.70
C LEU A 233 -13.14 -6.01 1.71
N LEU A 234 -13.19 -5.64 0.42
CA LEU A 234 -13.76 -6.53 -0.59
C LEU A 234 -12.88 -7.76 -0.81
N ALA A 235 -11.54 -7.62 -0.71
CA ALA A 235 -10.63 -8.76 -0.81
C ALA A 235 -10.93 -9.83 0.25
N ILE A 236 -11.25 -9.44 1.49
CA ILE A 236 -11.64 -10.40 2.54
C ILE A 236 -12.88 -11.21 2.10
N GLY A 237 -13.93 -10.53 1.64
CA GLY A 237 -15.16 -11.20 1.21
C GLY A 237 -14.97 -12.09 -0.03
N LEU A 238 -14.23 -11.59 -1.00
CA LEU A 238 -13.93 -12.31 -2.24
C LEU A 238 -13.06 -13.54 -1.98
N LEU A 239 -11.92 -13.36 -1.30
CA LEU A 239 -10.98 -14.45 -1.01
C LEU A 239 -11.59 -15.49 -0.07
N ARG A 240 -12.42 -15.08 0.89
CA ARG A 240 -13.18 -15.99 1.74
C ARG A 240 -14.04 -16.96 0.93
N LYS A 241 -14.64 -16.48 -0.17
CA LYS A 241 -15.47 -17.29 -1.07
C LYS A 241 -14.67 -17.95 -2.20
N GLY A 242 -13.37 -17.76 -2.27
CA GLY A 242 -12.50 -18.32 -3.32
C GLY A 242 -12.55 -17.57 -4.65
N TYR A 243 -13.02 -16.32 -4.64
CA TYR A 243 -13.02 -15.45 -5.82
C TYR A 243 -11.72 -14.65 -5.95
N ASP A 244 -11.47 -14.11 -7.14
CA ASP A 244 -10.35 -13.20 -7.39
C ASP A 244 -10.58 -11.86 -6.68
N PRO A 245 -9.58 -11.27 -5.97
CA PRO A 245 -9.71 -9.93 -5.37
C PRO A 245 -9.89 -8.81 -6.40
N ASN A 246 -9.78 -9.11 -7.69
CA ASN A 246 -9.97 -8.18 -8.80
C ASN A 246 -11.28 -8.45 -9.57
N GLU A 247 -12.24 -9.11 -8.95
CA GLU A 247 -13.50 -9.53 -9.57
C GLU A 247 -14.26 -8.34 -10.18
N SER A 248 -14.86 -8.56 -11.33
CA SER A 248 -15.65 -7.54 -12.05
C SER A 248 -17.08 -7.99 -12.38
N ASP A 249 -17.43 -9.26 -12.14
CA ASP A 249 -18.79 -9.73 -12.30
C ASP A 249 -19.68 -9.13 -11.20
N THR A 250 -20.64 -8.33 -11.63
CA THR A 250 -21.56 -7.64 -10.71
C THR A 250 -22.41 -8.60 -9.89
N THR A 251 -22.69 -9.81 -10.39
CA THR A 251 -23.44 -10.83 -9.65
C THR A 251 -22.64 -11.36 -8.48
N ILE A 252 -21.34 -11.62 -8.69
CA ILE A 252 -20.42 -12.04 -7.63
C ILE A 252 -20.22 -10.90 -6.64
N LEU A 253 -20.03 -9.68 -7.12
CA LEU A 253 -19.87 -8.52 -6.25
C LEU A 253 -21.11 -8.23 -5.41
N ASP A 254 -22.31 -8.43 -5.96
CA ASP A 254 -23.56 -8.31 -5.18
C ASP A 254 -23.68 -9.42 -4.12
N GLU A 255 -23.28 -10.66 -4.43
CA GLU A 255 -23.23 -11.75 -3.45
C GLU A 255 -22.26 -11.42 -2.30
N VAL A 256 -21.04 -11.01 -2.62
CA VAL A 256 -20.03 -10.64 -1.64
C VAL A 256 -20.46 -9.43 -0.80
N LYS A 257 -21.10 -8.44 -1.42
CA LYS A 257 -21.69 -7.30 -0.72
C LYS A 257 -22.70 -7.71 0.33
N GLN A 258 -23.63 -8.64 0.00
CA GLN A 258 -24.62 -9.12 0.97
C GLN A 258 -23.96 -9.83 2.16
N ASP A 259 -22.94 -10.65 1.89
CA ASP A 259 -22.17 -11.34 2.93
C ASP A 259 -21.42 -10.34 3.85
N LEU A 260 -20.83 -9.30 3.27
CA LEU A 260 -20.14 -8.25 4.02
C LEU A 260 -21.11 -7.38 4.84
N LEU A 261 -22.28 -7.05 4.32
CA LEU A 261 -23.31 -6.31 5.07
C LEU A 261 -23.82 -7.11 6.27
N GLU A 262 -24.11 -8.40 6.09
CA GLU A 262 -24.51 -9.29 7.18
C GLU A 262 -23.40 -9.43 8.21
N GLY A 263 -22.15 -9.58 7.75
CA GLY A 263 -20.97 -9.63 8.59
C GLY A 263 -20.79 -8.35 9.41
N ALA A 264 -20.89 -7.19 8.79
CA ALA A 264 -20.74 -5.90 9.47
C ALA A 264 -21.81 -5.69 10.56
N ASP A 265 -23.07 -6.04 10.26
CA ASP A 265 -24.18 -5.93 11.22
C ASP A 265 -24.01 -6.91 12.40
N THR A 266 -23.60 -8.14 12.12
CA THR A 266 -23.46 -9.20 13.13
C THR A 266 -22.22 -9.02 13.99
N MET A 267 -21.10 -8.69 13.36
CA MET A 267 -19.79 -8.67 14.00
C MET A 267 -19.44 -7.31 14.61
N GLY A 268 -19.99 -6.21 14.09
CA GLY A 268 -19.63 -4.88 14.54
C GLY A 268 -18.14 -4.62 14.34
N TRP A 269 -17.62 -4.93 13.15
CA TRP A 269 -16.23 -4.71 12.79
C TRP A 269 -15.80 -3.28 13.03
N LYS A 270 -14.56 -3.11 13.43
CA LYS A 270 -13.90 -1.81 13.45
C LYS A 270 -13.00 -1.70 12.24
N TYR A 271 -12.98 -0.51 11.68
CA TYR A 271 -12.15 -0.19 10.52
C TYR A 271 -11.09 0.78 10.93
N ASP A 272 -9.84 0.40 10.79
CA ASP A 272 -8.71 1.26 11.11
C ASP A 272 -7.59 1.13 10.08
N HIS A 273 -6.75 2.14 10.08
CA HIS A 273 -5.58 2.23 9.24
C HIS A 273 -4.37 2.02 10.12
N VAL A 274 -4.15 0.78 10.54
CA VAL A 274 -2.99 0.37 11.32
C VAL A 274 -2.78 1.23 12.58
N ASP A 275 -3.66 1.13 13.53
CA ASP A 275 -3.48 1.82 14.81
C ASP A 275 -2.76 0.93 15.84
N TYR A 276 -1.44 1.14 15.99
CA TYR A 276 -0.64 0.46 17.02
C TYR A 276 -1.02 0.90 18.42
N THR A 277 -1.77 1.99 18.58
CA THR A 277 -2.28 2.41 19.90
C THR A 277 -3.37 1.48 20.38
N GLU A 278 -4.15 0.90 19.49
CA GLU A 278 -5.18 -0.09 19.80
C GLU A 278 -4.57 -1.43 20.24
N LEU A 279 -3.47 -1.85 19.65
CA LEU A 279 -2.70 -3.00 20.12
C LEU A 279 -2.27 -2.80 21.58
N SER A 280 -1.70 -1.63 21.90
CA SER A 280 -1.23 -1.32 23.24
C SER A 280 -2.34 -1.21 24.27
N SER A 281 -3.57 -0.89 23.84
CA SER A 281 -4.78 -0.81 24.69
C SER A 281 -5.57 -2.11 24.78
N ASN A 282 -5.15 -3.20 24.13
CA ASN A 282 -5.85 -4.48 24.06
C ASN A 282 -7.24 -4.42 23.39
N GLN A 283 -7.44 -3.54 22.42
CA GLN A 283 -8.77 -3.34 21.85
C GLN A 283 -9.13 -4.38 20.78
N TRP A 284 -8.15 -4.99 20.10
CA TRP A 284 -8.43 -6.02 19.12
C TRP A 284 -7.90 -7.40 19.55
N LYS A 285 -8.58 -8.44 19.07
CA LYS A 285 -8.16 -9.84 19.20
C LYS A 285 -7.75 -10.43 17.87
N VAL A 286 -8.47 -10.06 16.81
CA VAL A 286 -8.22 -10.48 15.42
C VAL A 286 -8.09 -9.22 14.56
N HIS A 287 -7.11 -9.19 13.69
CA HIS A 287 -6.86 -8.04 12.83
C HIS A 287 -6.48 -8.49 11.41
N ASN A 288 -7.07 -7.86 10.39
CA ASN A 288 -6.57 -7.94 9.03
C ASN A 288 -5.41 -6.96 8.89
N THR A 289 -4.21 -7.43 8.58
CA THR A 289 -3.03 -6.56 8.57
C THR A 289 -1.92 -7.06 7.64
N TRP A 290 -0.96 -6.22 7.41
CA TRP A 290 0.22 -6.51 6.60
C TRP A 290 1.33 -7.19 7.41
N SER A 291 2.11 -8.06 6.76
CA SER A 291 3.21 -8.77 7.42
C SER A 291 4.28 -7.82 7.98
N GLY A 292 4.58 -6.71 7.29
CA GLY A 292 5.52 -5.70 7.78
C GLY A 292 5.05 -5.04 9.07
N GLN A 293 3.75 -4.79 9.19
CA GLN A 293 3.15 -4.24 10.40
C GLN A 293 3.33 -5.17 11.60
N MET A 294 3.28 -6.47 11.40
CA MET A 294 3.54 -7.45 12.47
C MET A 294 4.95 -7.30 13.04
N ALA A 295 5.95 -7.05 12.19
CA ALA A 295 7.32 -6.78 12.65
C ALA A 295 7.42 -5.44 13.39
N TYR A 296 6.69 -4.43 12.93
CA TYR A 296 6.65 -3.11 13.57
C TYR A 296 5.99 -3.12 14.94
N TYR A 297 4.98 -3.97 15.18
CA TYR A 297 4.29 -4.09 16.47
C TYR A 297 5.19 -4.43 17.66
N GLN A 298 6.39 -4.99 17.44
CA GLN A 298 7.33 -5.26 18.53
C GLN A 298 7.65 -4.01 19.38
N TYR A 299 7.51 -2.82 18.80
CA TYR A 299 7.78 -1.56 19.48
C TYR A 299 6.58 -0.99 20.24
N TYR A 300 5.39 -1.56 20.05
CA TYR A 300 4.13 -1.01 20.57
C TYR A 300 3.35 -2.00 21.46
N LEU A 301 3.96 -3.11 21.82
CA LEU A 301 3.32 -4.11 22.68
C LEU A 301 2.89 -3.53 24.02
N PRO A 302 1.74 -3.97 24.59
CA PRO A 302 1.35 -3.65 25.94
C PRO A 302 2.45 -4.01 26.95
N LYS A 303 2.57 -3.23 28.01
CA LYS A 303 3.58 -3.46 29.04
C LYS A 303 3.47 -4.87 29.62
N GLY A 304 4.56 -5.62 29.54
CA GLY A 304 4.64 -6.99 30.08
C GLY A 304 4.26 -8.08 29.08
N LEU A 305 3.87 -7.72 27.87
CA LEU A 305 3.71 -8.68 26.77
C LEU A 305 5.03 -8.85 26.01
N ASP A 306 5.27 -10.08 25.62
CA ASP A 306 6.29 -10.45 24.65
C ASP A 306 5.69 -10.53 23.25
N ILE A 307 6.50 -10.34 22.20
CA ILE A 307 6.06 -10.39 20.81
C ILE A 307 5.45 -11.76 20.42
N THR A 308 5.77 -12.81 21.15
CA THR A 308 5.18 -14.14 20.98
C THR A 308 3.68 -14.18 21.32
N ALA A 309 3.13 -13.14 21.93
CA ALA A 309 1.68 -12.98 22.10
C ALA A 309 0.95 -12.65 20.78
N LEU A 310 1.67 -12.29 19.74
CA LEU A 310 1.12 -12.06 18.40
C LEU A 310 1.38 -13.27 17.52
N SER A 311 0.39 -13.59 16.71
CA SER A 311 0.50 -14.59 15.63
C SER A 311 -0.08 -14.00 14.34
N TYR A 312 0.34 -14.59 13.24
CA TYR A 312 -0.08 -14.16 11.90
C TYR A 312 -0.17 -15.39 11.00
N ALA A 313 -1.17 -15.42 10.15
CA ALA A 313 -1.31 -16.41 9.11
C ALA A 313 -1.55 -15.73 7.76
N TRP A 314 -0.82 -16.18 6.76
CA TRP A 314 -1.10 -15.84 5.37
C TRP A 314 -1.81 -17.04 4.72
N PRO A 315 -3.06 -16.88 4.24
CA PRO A 315 -3.91 -18.01 3.85
C PRO A 315 -3.31 -19.04 2.88
N PRO A 316 -2.53 -18.66 1.84
CA PRO A 316 -1.91 -19.64 0.94
C PRO A 316 -1.00 -20.66 1.62
N GLN A 317 -0.52 -20.36 2.80
CA GLN A 317 0.30 -21.28 3.61
C GLN A 317 -0.53 -22.15 4.57
N GLY A 318 -1.85 -21.90 4.64
CA GLY A 318 -2.78 -22.66 5.48
C GLY A 318 -3.30 -23.92 4.82
N ALA A 319 -4.08 -24.71 5.60
CA ALA A 319 -4.62 -25.99 5.18
C ALA A 319 -5.75 -25.89 4.12
N GLY A 320 -6.42 -24.75 4.03
CA GLY A 320 -7.66 -24.60 3.26
C GLY A 320 -7.48 -24.26 1.78
N GLY A 321 -6.29 -23.88 1.35
CA GLY A 321 -6.00 -23.55 -0.05
C GLY A 321 -6.64 -22.23 -0.54
N GLN A 322 -7.09 -21.35 0.37
CA GLN A 322 -7.49 -19.99 0.01
C GLN A 322 -6.28 -19.20 -0.51
N SER A 323 -6.55 -18.29 -1.45
CA SER A 323 -5.57 -17.31 -1.88
C SER A 323 -5.38 -16.22 -0.80
N GLY A 324 -4.22 -15.56 -0.81
CA GLY A 324 -3.92 -14.43 0.05
C GLY A 324 -3.20 -13.33 -0.72
N LEU A 325 -3.39 -12.09 -0.29
CA LEU A 325 -2.78 -10.95 -0.94
C LEU A 325 -1.27 -10.94 -0.71
N LEU A 326 -0.55 -10.68 -1.81
CA LEU A 326 0.87 -10.39 -1.82
C LEU A 326 1.08 -9.16 -2.68
N ALA A 327 1.72 -8.15 -2.12
CA ALA A 327 1.93 -6.89 -2.79
C ALA A 327 3.34 -6.35 -2.55
N HIS A 328 3.71 -5.37 -3.32
CA HIS A 328 4.87 -4.53 -3.06
C HIS A 328 4.55 -3.08 -3.40
N ASP A 329 5.12 -2.18 -2.65
CA ASP A 329 5.02 -0.76 -2.87
C ASP A 329 6.19 -0.26 -3.69
N LEU A 330 5.99 0.89 -4.33
CA LEU A 330 6.91 1.45 -5.29
C LEU A 330 7.35 2.85 -4.88
N PHE A 331 8.56 3.21 -5.27
CA PHE A 331 8.98 4.59 -5.40
C PHE A 331 8.57 5.13 -6.77
N ALA A 332 8.18 6.40 -6.80
CA ALA A 332 8.04 7.19 -8.02
C ALA A 332 8.46 8.63 -7.76
N ILE A 333 8.89 9.35 -8.80
CA ILE A 333 9.30 10.74 -8.69
C ILE A 333 8.20 11.61 -9.30
N SER A 334 7.76 12.63 -8.56
CA SER A 334 6.75 13.57 -9.05
C SER A 334 7.19 14.26 -10.34
N LYS A 335 6.25 14.47 -11.27
CA LYS A 335 6.51 15.22 -12.51
C LYS A 335 7.01 16.64 -12.26
N GLY A 336 6.54 17.27 -11.20
CA GLY A 336 6.92 18.62 -10.81
C GLY A 336 8.02 18.69 -9.77
N ALA A 337 8.76 17.60 -9.52
CA ALA A 337 9.81 17.57 -8.52
C ALA A 337 10.82 18.72 -8.70
N ALA A 338 11.03 19.49 -7.63
CA ALA A 338 12.02 20.55 -7.60
C ALA A 338 13.44 20.01 -7.39
N ASN A 339 13.54 18.80 -6.82
CA ASN A 339 14.80 18.15 -6.47
C ASN A 339 14.86 16.71 -7.04
N PRO A 340 14.75 16.54 -8.38
CA PRO A 340 14.65 15.22 -8.98
C PRO A 340 15.94 14.39 -8.84
N VAL A 341 17.13 14.99 -8.83
CA VAL A 341 18.37 14.24 -8.61
C VAL A 341 18.43 13.73 -7.18
N LEU A 342 18.11 14.55 -6.17
CA LEU A 342 18.04 14.11 -4.77
C LEU A 342 16.99 13.02 -4.57
N ALA A 343 15.87 13.05 -5.31
CA ALA A 343 14.85 12.00 -5.27
C ALA A 343 15.41 10.66 -5.78
N HIS A 344 16.14 10.65 -6.90
CA HIS A 344 16.83 9.45 -7.39
C HIS A 344 17.89 8.97 -6.40
N GLU A 345 18.70 9.87 -5.86
CA GLU A 345 19.72 9.52 -4.88
C GLU A 345 19.13 8.93 -3.58
N MET A 346 17.94 9.39 -3.15
CA MET A 346 17.24 8.78 -2.01
C MET A 346 16.79 7.36 -2.30
N ILE A 347 16.27 7.08 -3.50
CA ILE A 347 15.95 5.72 -3.94
C ILE A 347 17.22 4.87 -3.94
N ASN A 348 18.28 5.36 -4.56
CA ASN A 348 19.58 4.68 -4.64
C ASN A 348 20.19 4.41 -3.26
N PHE A 349 20.07 5.36 -2.34
CA PHE A 349 20.53 5.24 -0.95
C PHE A 349 19.81 4.15 -0.17
N LEU A 350 18.49 4.04 -0.35
CA LEU A 350 17.68 3.00 0.28
C LEU A 350 17.94 1.60 -0.30
N TYR A 351 18.51 1.51 -1.48
CA TYR A 351 18.95 0.25 -2.09
C TYR A 351 20.37 -0.18 -1.72
N ASP A 352 21.10 0.64 -0.94
CA ASP A 352 22.32 0.15 -0.26
C ASP A 352 21.88 -0.89 0.80
N PRO A 353 22.47 -2.11 0.82
CA PRO A 353 22.06 -3.16 1.74
C PRO A 353 22.08 -2.76 3.22
N THR A 354 23.03 -1.91 3.62
CA THR A 354 23.13 -1.43 5.01
C THR A 354 22.01 -0.48 5.37
N ASN A 355 21.66 0.42 4.44
CA ASN A 355 20.58 1.38 4.64
C ASN A 355 19.22 0.70 4.58
N ALA A 356 19.04 -0.25 3.63
CA ALA A 356 17.82 -1.04 3.50
C ALA A 356 17.49 -1.79 4.79
N ILE A 357 18.46 -2.53 5.34
CA ILE A 357 18.24 -3.31 6.58
C ILE A 357 18.12 -2.39 7.80
N THR A 358 18.81 -1.25 7.81
CA THR A 358 18.65 -0.25 8.87
C THR A 358 17.22 0.29 8.87
N ASN A 359 16.65 0.58 7.71
CA ASN A 359 15.28 1.03 7.60
C ASN A 359 14.30 -0.07 8.04
N TYR A 360 14.45 -1.27 7.51
CA TYR A 360 13.67 -2.45 7.89
C TYR A 360 13.65 -2.67 9.40
N SER A 361 14.77 -2.50 10.09
CA SER A 361 14.88 -2.73 11.53
C SER A 361 13.91 -1.92 12.37
N TYR A 362 13.31 -0.88 11.82
CA TYR A 362 12.32 -0.05 12.49
C TYR A 362 10.93 -0.18 11.87
N GLU A 363 10.81 -0.02 10.54
CA GLU A 363 9.51 0.03 9.87
C GLU A 363 8.91 -1.36 9.59
N GLY A 364 9.73 -2.42 9.63
CA GLY A 364 9.30 -3.82 9.57
C GLY A 364 8.95 -4.37 8.20
N TYR A 365 8.84 -3.53 7.17
CA TYR A 365 8.51 -4.00 5.82
C TYR A 365 9.75 -4.47 5.07
N GLN A 366 9.66 -5.66 4.48
CA GLN A 366 10.77 -6.30 3.80
C GLN A 366 11.24 -5.51 2.58
N PRO A 367 12.50 -5.03 2.55
CA PRO A 367 13.03 -4.36 1.38
C PRO A 367 13.21 -5.34 0.22
N THR A 368 13.03 -4.86 -1.00
CA THR A 368 13.22 -5.65 -2.23
C THR A 368 14.70 -5.77 -2.63
N VAL A 369 15.59 -5.89 -1.65
CA VAL A 369 17.04 -5.98 -1.83
C VAL A 369 17.50 -7.43 -1.76
N ALA A 370 18.27 -7.89 -2.75
CA ALA A 370 18.65 -9.28 -2.93
C ALA A 370 19.43 -9.90 -1.75
N SER A 371 20.16 -9.07 -1.00
CA SER A 371 20.91 -9.52 0.17
C SER A 371 20.05 -9.70 1.43
N PHE A 372 18.80 -9.20 1.43
CA PHE A 372 17.87 -9.37 2.54
C PHE A 372 17.31 -10.80 2.54
N ASN A 373 17.37 -11.46 3.68
CA ASN A 373 16.78 -12.77 3.91
C ASN A 373 16.52 -13.00 5.40
N GLU A 374 15.74 -14.06 5.71
CA GLU A 374 15.39 -14.42 7.08
C GLU A 374 16.63 -14.62 7.96
N GLU A 375 17.65 -15.36 7.45
CA GLU A 375 18.85 -15.68 8.24
C GLU A 375 19.57 -14.40 8.68
N SER A 376 19.80 -13.46 7.76
CA SER A 376 20.48 -12.19 8.06
C SER A 376 19.66 -11.33 9.02
N ALA A 377 18.34 -11.22 8.80
CA ALA A 377 17.46 -10.42 9.65
C ALA A 377 17.44 -10.91 11.11
N VAL A 378 17.38 -12.24 11.32
CA VAL A 378 17.37 -12.84 12.67
C VAL A 378 18.76 -12.80 13.30
N LYS A 379 19.81 -13.17 12.55
CA LYS A 379 21.19 -13.26 13.06
C LYS A 379 21.70 -11.91 13.55
N ASP A 380 21.38 -10.86 12.82
CA ASP A 380 21.83 -9.49 13.14
C ASP A 380 20.90 -8.79 14.14
N GLY A 381 19.85 -9.49 14.61
CA GLY A 381 18.94 -9.01 15.65
C GLY A 381 17.92 -7.96 15.19
N TYR A 382 17.69 -7.84 13.89
CA TYR A 382 16.69 -6.92 13.34
C TYR A 382 15.27 -7.48 13.44
N LEU A 383 15.11 -8.80 13.40
CA LEU A 383 13.83 -9.49 13.50
C LEU A 383 13.91 -10.59 14.56
N PRO A 384 13.00 -10.59 15.57
CA PRO A 384 12.85 -11.73 16.46
C PRO A 384 12.50 -13.01 15.68
N LYS A 385 13.10 -14.13 16.07
CA LYS A 385 12.86 -15.42 15.40
C LYS A 385 11.36 -15.81 15.35
N SER A 386 10.58 -15.37 16.32
CA SER A 386 9.14 -15.59 16.38
C SER A 386 8.34 -14.84 15.31
N LEU A 387 8.97 -13.91 14.59
CA LEU A 387 8.35 -13.13 13.53
C LEU A 387 8.85 -13.48 12.12
N THR A 388 9.59 -14.58 11.95
CA THR A 388 10.12 -14.95 10.61
C THR A 388 9.01 -15.24 9.59
N TYR A 389 7.81 -15.56 10.05
CA TYR A 389 6.63 -15.69 9.19
C TYR A 389 6.21 -14.39 8.47
N THR A 390 6.77 -13.25 8.85
CA THR A 390 6.53 -11.97 8.17
C THR A 390 7.40 -11.79 6.93
N ILE A 391 8.42 -12.63 6.74
CA ILE A 391 9.32 -12.57 5.60
C ILE A 391 8.69 -13.26 4.40
N VAL A 392 8.62 -12.54 3.30
CA VAL A 392 8.20 -13.09 2.00
C VAL A 392 9.38 -13.82 1.37
N THR A 393 9.20 -15.10 1.08
CA THR A 393 10.20 -15.93 0.40
C THR A 393 9.84 -16.10 -1.08
N GLY A 394 10.82 -16.46 -1.90
CA GLY A 394 10.62 -16.55 -3.36
C GLY A 394 9.56 -17.59 -3.78
N ASP A 395 9.33 -18.61 -2.98
CA ASP A 395 8.28 -19.62 -3.18
C ASP A 395 6.88 -19.13 -2.80
N MET A 396 6.76 -18.07 -2.02
CA MET A 396 5.49 -17.44 -1.71
C MET A 396 4.96 -16.57 -2.86
N ILE A 397 5.84 -15.94 -3.64
CA ILE A 397 5.46 -15.02 -4.72
C ILE A 397 4.44 -15.65 -5.69
N PRO A 398 4.66 -16.87 -6.23
CA PRO A 398 3.70 -17.47 -7.16
C PRO A 398 2.41 -17.98 -6.50
N LEU A 399 2.33 -18.02 -5.17
CA LEU A 399 1.15 -18.43 -4.43
C LEU A 399 0.22 -17.27 -4.10
N GLY A 400 0.77 -16.05 -4.07
CA GLY A 400 0.01 -14.85 -3.73
C GLY A 400 -0.81 -14.35 -4.92
N VAL A 401 -1.90 -13.66 -4.59
CA VAL A 401 -2.67 -12.86 -5.55
C VAL A 401 -2.42 -11.39 -5.29
N THR A 402 -2.44 -10.60 -6.35
CA THR A 402 -2.13 -9.17 -6.29
C THR A 402 -3.38 -8.35 -6.62
N GLU A 403 -3.58 -7.26 -5.90
CA GLU A 403 -4.57 -6.26 -6.28
C GLU A 403 -4.08 -5.52 -7.53
N LEU A 404 -4.88 -5.64 -8.59
CA LEU A 404 -4.60 -5.09 -9.90
C LEU A 404 -5.43 -3.83 -10.14
N GLU A 405 -4.99 -2.99 -11.05
CA GLU A 405 -5.77 -1.84 -11.48
C GLU A 405 -7.13 -2.27 -12.02
N LEU A 406 -8.20 -1.72 -11.44
CA LEU A 406 -9.58 -1.96 -11.88
C LEU A 406 -10.01 -0.95 -12.93
N ALA A 407 -10.87 -1.39 -13.83
CA ALA A 407 -11.59 -0.46 -14.71
C ALA A 407 -12.37 0.57 -13.87
N PRO A 408 -12.46 1.85 -14.31
CA PRO A 408 -13.06 2.90 -13.48
C PRO A 408 -14.46 2.59 -12.94
N ALA A 409 -15.31 1.95 -13.75
CA ALA A 409 -16.66 1.56 -13.32
C ALA A 409 -16.64 0.49 -12.23
N VAL A 410 -15.73 -0.48 -12.30
CA VAL A 410 -15.55 -1.52 -11.29
C VAL A 410 -14.98 -0.91 -10.01
N ASN A 411 -13.98 -0.05 -10.11
CA ASN A 411 -13.42 0.66 -8.95
C ASN A 411 -14.49 1.49 -8.24
N GLN A 412 -15.35 2.18 -8.99
CA GLN A 412 -16.47 2.93 -8.41
C GLN A 412 -17.46 2.00 -7.68
N LEU A 413 -17.71 0.80 -8.20
CA LEU A 413 -18.58 -0.18 -7.55
C LEU A 413 -17.97 -0.68 -6.24
N TYR A 414 -16.65 -0.94 -6.19
CA TYR A 414 -15.94 -1.29 -4.96
C TYR A 414 -16.09 -0.20 -3.91
N GLN A 415 -15.90 1.07 -4.29
CA GLN A 415 -16.08 2.21 -3.40
C GLN A 415 -17.53 2.32 -2.88
N GLN A 416 -18.53 2.07 -3.72
CA GLN A 416 -19.93 2.07 -3.30
C GLN A 416 -20.23 0.97 -2.30
N ILE A 417 -19.78 -0.27 -2.57
CA ILE A 417 -19.96 -1.40 -1.66
C ILE A 417 -19.30 -1.10 -0.31
N TYR A 418 -18.06 -0.60 -0.34
CA TYR A 418 -17.35 -0.20 0.87
C TYR A 418 -18.13 0.81 1.70
N GLN A 419 -18.64 1.88 1.07
CA GLN A 419 -19.44 2.90 1.74
C GLN A 419 -20.74 2.34 2.33
N GLU A 420 -21.41 1.42 1.63
CA GLU A 420 -22.61 0.77 2.12
C GLU A 420 -22.33 -0.12 3.34
N VAL A 421 -21.26 -0.91 3.30
CA VAL A 421 -20.88 -1.85 4.37
C VAL A 421 -20.39 -1.11 5.62
N THR A 422 -19.60 -0.06 5.44
CA THR A 422 -19.03 0.71 6.57
C THR A 422 -19.98 1.80 7.10
N GLY A 423 -21.12 1.99 6.47
CA GLY A 423 -22.06 3.06 6.83
C GLY A 423 -21.54 4.46 6.51
N GLY A 424 -20.55 4.58 5.62
CA GLY A 424 -19.89 5.83 5.28
C GLY A 424 -18.96 6.33 6.40
N ALA A 425 -18.36 5.40 7.14
CA ALA A 425 -17.44 5.65 8.25
C ALA A 425 -16.17 6.41 7.78
#